data_40a3a3458674ecd4d11362946b879f85
#
_entry.id   40a3a3458674ecd4d11362946b879f85
#
_cell.length_a   1.000
_cell.length_b   1.000
_cell.length_c   1.000
_cell.angle_alpha   90.00
_cell.angle_beta   90.00
_cell.angle_gamma   90.00
#
_symmetry.space_group_name_H-M   'P 1'
#
loop_
_entity.id
_entity.type
_entity.pdbx_description
1 polymer ?
#
loop_
_entity_poly.entity_id
_entity_poly.type
_entity_poly.pdbx_seq_one_letter_code
_entity_poly.pdbx_strand_id
1 'polypeptide(L)'
;MIVTQPVNVILEQLPNHEVLNPLLEADIRAAGDSSGSRTAAKCYRTRWDMHEIYPSFEKLCDGVIDVCKRACGLATEEDGSPRDYNLKTHDSWGLIYKKGDTTNAHQHYPCLWSWTYCVSACEGCSPLVFPTSEGKNEIEPENGQLIMWPSHV
;
A
#
# COMPACT_ATOMS: atom_id res chain seq x y z
N MET A 1 -20.13 -25.75 -2.19
CA MET A 1 -18.85 -25.72 -2.89
C MET A 1 -18.23 -24.36 -2.64
N ILE A 2 -17.10 -24.29 -1.93
CA ILE A 2 -16.38 -23.04 -1.72
C ILE A 2 -15.39 -22.92 -2.91
N VAL A 3 -15.57 -21.87 -3.72
CA VAL A 3 -14.60 -21.56 -4.79
C VAL A 3 -13.63 -20.55 -4.23
N THR A 4 -12.40 -20.97 -3.96
CA THR A 4 -11.32 -20.05 -3.60
C THR A 4 -10.69 -19.52 -4.90
N GLN A 5 -10.74 -18.21 -5.10
CA GLN A 5 -9.99 -17.59 -6.20
C GLN A 5 -8.61 -17.15 -5.68
N PRO A 6 -7.54 -17.35 -6.47
CA PRO A 6 -6.24 -16.81 -6.12
C PRO A 6 -6.31 -15.28 -6.10
N VAL A 7 -5.70 -14.67 -5.09
CA VAL A 7 -5.55 -13.22 -5.02
C VAL A 7 -4.39 -12.81 -5.90
N ASN A 8 -4.64 -11.93 -6.86
CA ASN A 8 -3.58 -11.34 -7.64
C ASN A 8 -2.97 -10.18 -6.84
N VAL A 9 -1.73 -10.34 -6.45
CA VAL A 9 -0.93 -9.29 -5.81
C VAL A 9 0.07 -8.77 -6.84
N ILE A 10 0.17 -7.46 -6.93
CA ILE A 10 1.15 -6.77 -7.78
C ILE A 10 2.34 -6.40 -6.91
N LEU A 11 3.53 -6.80 -7.32
CA LEU A 11 4.80 -6.42 -6.69
C LEU A 11 5.59 -5.60 -7.68
N GLU A 12 5.98 -4.41 -7.31
CA GLU A 12 6.78 -3.53 -8.16
C GLU A 12 7.78 -2.72 -7.33
N GLN A 13 9.00 -2.61 -7.81
CA GLN A 13 10.00 -1.70 -7.27
C GLN A 13 9.78 -0.32 -7.91
N LEU A 14 9.39 0.68 -7.12
CA LEU A 14 9.19 2.02 -7.66
C LEU A 14 10.53 2.66 -8.08
N PRO A 15 10.60 3.30 -9.26
CA PRO A 15 11.79 4.00 -9.68
C PRO A 15 12.07 5.18 -8.74
N ASN A 16 13.35 5.50 -8.59
CA ASN A 16 13.83 6.60 -7.73
C ASN A 16 13.47 6.48 -6.24
N HIS A 17 13.18 5.28 -5.76
CA HIS A 17 12.87 5.03 -4.34
C HIS A 17 14.00 5.50 -3.42
N GLU A 18 15.25 5.41 -3.83
CA GLU A 18 16.41 5.88 -3.07
C GLU A 18 16.35 7.38 -2.75
N VAL A 19 15.76 8.18 -3.64
CA VAL A 19 15.56 9.62 -3.43
C VAL A 19 14.26 9.89 -2.66
N LEU A 20 13.22 9.11 -2.92
CA LEU A 20 11.90 9.31 -2.33
C LEU A 20 11.83 8.85 -0.87
N ASN A 21 12.45 7.71 -0.54
CA ASN A 21 12.35 7.10 0.78
C ASN A 21 12.81 8.01 1.92
N PRO A 22 13.97 8.71 1.83
CA PRO A 22 14.38 9.64 2.89
C PRO A 22 13.38 10.79 3.12
N LEU A 23 12.73 11.27 2.06
CA LEU A 23 11.70 12.32 2.16
C LEU A 23 10.45 11.80 2.85
N LEU A 24 9.97 10.61 2.45
CA LEU A 24 8.83 9.95 3.08
C LEU A 24 9.09 9.67 4.56
N GLU A 25 10.27 9.16 4.91
CA GLU A 25 10.63 8.91 6.31
C GLU A 25 10.62 10.21 7.13
N ALA A 26 11.19 11.27 6.61
CA ALA A 26 11.18 12.57 7.27
C ALA A 26 9.75 13.09 7.50
N ASP A 27 8.90 13.01 6.49
CA ASP A 27 7.51 13.46 6.56
C ASP A 27 6.68 12.61 7.52
N ILE A 28 6.86 11.27 7.54
CA ILE A 28 6.20 10.38 8.50
C ILE A 28 6.55 10.75 9.93
N ARG A 29 7.83 11.04 10.20
CA ARG A 29 8.28 11.44 11.54
C ARG A 29 7.78 12.83 11.93
N ALA A 30 7.74 13.77 10.98
CA ALA A 30 7.29 15.13 11.19
C ALA A 30 5.77 15.23 11.43
N ALA A 31 4.99 14.36 10.80
CA ALA A 31 3.51 14.36 10.91
C ALA A 31 3.00 14.03 12.31
N GLY A 32 3.82 13.39 13.13
CA GLY A 32 3.43 13.00 14.49
C GLY A 32 2.54 11.74 14.54
N ASP A 33 2.41 11.21 15.74
CA ASP A 33 1.61 10.02 16.01
C ASP A 33 0.12 10.38 16.17
N SER A 34 -0.70 9.86 15.28
CA SER A 34 -2.16 9.97 15.30
C SER A 34 -2.82 8.60 15.56
N SER A 35 -2.09 7.63 16.10
CA SER A 35 -2.59 6.29 16.43
C SER A 35 -3.64 6.36 17.54
N GLY A 36 -4.89 6.54 17.13
CA GLY A 36 -6.04 6.43 18.01
C GLY A 36 -6.39 4.96 18.32
N SER A 37 -7.22 4.75 19.35
CA SER A 37 -7.53 3.42 19.90
C SER A 37 -8.31 2.46 18.98
N ARG A 38 -8.75 2.86 17.80
CA ARG A 38 -9.68 2.10 16.94
C ARG A 38 -9.12 1.82 15.54
N THR A 39 -7.88 1.35 15.43
CA THR A 39 -7.32 0.94 14.15
C THR A 39 -6.83 -0.49 14.21
N ALA A 40 -6.76 -1.17 13.05
CA ALA A 40 -6.17 -2.49 12.94
C ALA A 40 -4.68 -2.47 13.28
N ALA A 41 -3.99 -1.37 12.95
CA ALA A 41 -2.57 -1.18 13.23
C ALA A 41 -2.35 -0.78 14.70
N LYS A 42 -1.50 -1.51 15.39
CA LYS A 42 -1.04 -1.29 16.77
C LYS A 42 0.43 -0.85 16.72
N CYS A 43 0.68 0.30 16.12
CA CYS A 43 1.99 0.89 15.93
C CYS A 43 1.86 2.42 15.82
N TYR A 44 2.97 3.13 15.68
CA TYR A 44 2.93 4.54 15.29
C TYR A 44 2.25 4.69 13.94
N ARG A 45 1.32 5.63 13.83
CA ARG A 45 0.56 5.92 12.62
C ARG A 45 0.32 7.42 12.48
N THR A 46 0.60 7.95 11.29
CA THR A 46 0.27 9.34 10.96
C THR A 46 -1.22 9.51 10.70
N ARG A 47 -1.62 10.75 10.40
CA ARG A 47 -2.95 11.06 9.86
C ARG A 47 -3.18 10.37 8.50
N TRP A 48 -4.45 10.37 8.04
CA TRP A 48 -4.88 9.60 6.87
C TRP A 48 -4.72 10.31 5.52
N ASP A 49 -4.50 11.61 5.53
CA ASP A 49 -4.48 12.52 4.38
C ASP A 49 -3.06 13.03 4.07
N MET A 50 -2.05 12.17 4.27
CA MET A 50 -0.65 12.54 4.06
C MET A 50 -0.37 13.05 2.64
N HIS A 51 -1.03 12.49 1.64
CA HIS A 51 -0.90 12.88 0.23
C HIS A 51 -1.45 14.29 -0.09
N GLU A 52 -2.32 14.83 0.76
CA GLU A 52 -2.84 16.19 0.61
C GLU A 52 -1.91 17.25 1.23
N ILE A 53 -0.96 16.82 2.08
CA ILE A 53 -0.16 17.73 2.90
C ILE A 53 1.32 17.69 2.52
N TYR A 54 1.82 16.51 2.21
CA TYR A 54 3.25 16.26 1.98
C TYR A 54 3.54 15.92 0.52
N PRO A 55 4.35 16.74 -0.19
CA PRO A 55 4.67 16.50 -1.61
C PRO A 55 5.34 15.14 -1.88
N SER A 56 6.04 14.57 -0.89
CA SER A 56 6.63 13.24 -1.02
C SER A 56 5.55 12.15 -1.10
N PHE A 57 4.47 12.29 -0.33
CA PHE A 57 3.32 11.39 -0.37
C PHE A 57 2.48 11.58 -1.63
N GLU A 58 2.27 12.82 -2.08
CA GLU A 58 1.63 13.09 -3.37
C GLU A 58 2.38 12.36 -4.50
N LYS A 59 3.71 12.52 -4.57
CA LYS A 59 4.55 11.85 -5.55
C LYS A 59 4.52 10.32 -5.44
N LEU A 60 4.48 9.77 -4.24
CA LEU A 60 4.30 8.33 -4.03
C LEU A 60 2.95 7.87 -4.59
N CYS A 61 1.87 8.58 -4.26
CA CYS A 61 0.52 8.25 -4.71
C CYS A 61 0.38 8.33 -6.23
N ASP A 62 1.03 9.29 -6.89
CA ASP A 62 1.08 9.36 -8.36
C ASP A 62 1.74 8.09 -8.94
N GLY A 63 2.86 7.66 -8.38
CA GLY A 63 3.51 6.42 -8.77
C GLY A 63 2.64 5.19 -8.58
N VAL A 64 1.90 5.12 -7.47
CA VAL A 64 0.94 4.04 -7.18
C VAL A 64 -0.21 4.05 -8.20
N ILE A 65 -0.75 5.23 -8.53
CA ILE A 65 -1.81 5.38 -9.55
C ILE A 65 -1.31 4.91 -10.92
N ASP A 66 -0.07 5.21 -11.29
CA ASP A 66 0.51 4.76 -12.55
C ASP A 66 0.65 3.23 -12.61
N VAL A 67 1.06 2.60 -11.52
CA VAL A 67 1.07 1.13 -11.40
C VAL A 67 -0.34 0.57 -11.53
N CYS A 68 -1.30 1.16 -10.85
CA CYS A 68 -2.71 0.74 -10.88
C CYS A 68 -3.30 0.86 -12.30
N LYS A 69 -3.02 1.96 -13.02
CA LYS A 69 -3.45 2.15 -14.41
C LYS A 69 -2.88 1.07 -15.34
N ARG A 70 -1.60 0.73 -15.19
CA ARG A 70 -0.99 -0.36 -15.95
C ARG A 70 -1.62 -1.71 -15.62
N ALA A 71 -1.91 -1.99 -14.37
CA ALA A 71 -2.55 -3.23 -13.94
C ALA A 71 -4.01 -3.36 -14.43
N CYS A 72 -4.73 -2.23 -14.50
CA CYS A 72 -6.09 -2.16 -15.04
C CYS A 72 -6.12 -2.03 -16.58
N GLY A 73 -5.01 -1.66 -17.21
CA GLY A 73 -4.89 -1.24 -18.60
C GLY A 73 -5.09 -2.34 -19.66
N LEU A 74 -5.46 -3.54 -19.24
CA LEU A 74 -5.94 -4.59 -20.17
C LEU A 74 -7.39 -4.37 -20.62
N ALA A 75 -8.12 -3.43 -19.98
CA ALA A 75 -9.46 -3.06 -20.43
C ALA A 75 -9.35 -1.96 -21.48
N THR A 76 -9.88 -2.25 -22.65
CA THR A 76 -9.98 -1.29 -23.76
C THR A 76 -11.43 -0.89 -23.96
N GLU A 77 -11.65 0.29 -24.55
CA GLU A 77 -12.93 0.70 -25.07
C GLU A 77 -13.27 -0.14 -26.33
N GLU A 78 -14.50 -0.05 -26.83
CA GLU A 78 -14.94 -0.80 -28.02
C GLU A 78 -14.12 -0.45 -29.28
N ASP A 79 -13.54 0.74 -29.33
CA ASP A 79 -12.68 1.21 -30.43
C ASP A 79 -11.22 0.78 -30.29
N GLY A 80 -10.88 0.00 -29.23
CA GLY A 80 -9.52 -0.48 -28.95
C GLY A 80 -8.63 0.53 -28.24
N SER A 81 -9.12 1.72 -27.90
CA SER A 81 -8.37 2.69 -27.10
C SER A 81 -8.27 2.24 -25.64
N PRO A 82 -7.20 2.61 -24.91
CA PRO A 82 -7.11 2.35 -23.49
C PRO A 82 -8.25 3.03 -22.73
N ARG A 83 -8.93 2.29 -21.87
CA ARG A 83 -9.93 2.87 -20.98
C ARG A 83 -9.28 3.82 -19.99
N ASP A 84 -9.76 5.07 -19.93
CA ASP A 84 -9.29 6.04 -18.95
C ASP A 84 -10.03 5.81 -17.62
N TYR A 85 -9.28 5.31 -16.62
CA TYR A 85 -9.77 5.21 -15.26
C TYR A 85 -9.40 6.48 -14.50
N ASN A 86 -10.40 7.23 -14.06
CA ASN A 86 -10.21 8.37 -13.15
C ASN A 86 -9.88 7.85 -11.73
N LEU A 87 -8.68 7.29 -11.58
CA LEU A 87 -8.19 6.79 -10.32
C LEU A 87 -7.62 7.92 -9.48
N LYS A 88 -7.88 7.87 -8.18
CA LYS A 88 -7.29 8.79 -7.20
C LYS A 88 -7.04 8.07 -5.88
N THR A 89 -6.08 8.56 -5.12
CA THR A 89 -5.86 8.14 -3.75
C THR A 89 -7.01 8.64 -2.87
N HIS A 90 -7.60 7.75 -2.10
CA HIS A 90 -8.61 8.09 -1.10
C HIS A 90 -7.95 8.47 0.22
N ASP A 91 -7.11 7.58 0.73
CA ASP A 91 -6.35 7.77 1.97
C ASP A 91 -4.89 7.32 1.76
N SER A 92 -3.97 8.00 2.42
CA SER A 92 -2.58 7.55 2.56
C SER A 92 -2.02 7.96 3.91
N TRP A 93 -1.29 7.06 4.54
CA TRP A 93 -0.67 7.28 5.84
C TRP A 93 0.65 6.54 5.97
N GLY A 94 1.49 6.99 6.90
CA GLY A 94 2.73 6.33 7.25
C GLY A 94 2.60 5.52 8.54
N LEU A 95 3.31 4.39 8.59
CA LEU A 95 3.40 3.51 9.74
C LEU A 95 4.86 3.33 10.14
N ILE A 96 5.13 3.30 11.43
CA ILE A 96 6.43 2.90 11.96
C ILE A 96 6.21 1.75 12.94
N TYR A 97 6.76 0.59 12.62
CA TYR A 97 6.70 -0.59 13.45
C TYR A 97 7.94 -0.71 14.32
N LYS A 98 7.74 -1.07 15.57
CA LYS A 98 8.76 -1.48 16.52
C LYS A 98 8.54 -2.94 16.88
N LYS A 99 9.52 -3.56 17.54
CA LYS A 99 9.38 -4.94 18.03
C LYS A 99 8.15 -5.08 18.92
N GLY A 100 7.26 -5.98 18.54
CA GLY A 100 5.99 -6.25 19.22
C GLY A 100 4.78 -5.50 18.66
N ASP A 101 4.98 -4.54 17.75
CA ASP A 101 3.88 -3.89 17.06
C ASP A 101 3.25 -4.86 16.04
N THR A 102 1.95 -4.69 15.81
CA THR A 102 1.17 -5.61 14.96
C THR A 102 0.13 -4.86 14.14
N THR A 103 -0.27 -5.43 13.03
CA THR A 103 -1.50 -5.04 12.31
C THR A 103 -2.37 -6.27 12.15
N ASN A 104 -3.61 -6.19 12.61
CA ASN A 104 -4.59 -7.25 12.43
C ASN A 104 -5.07 -7.28 10.97
N ALA A 105 -5.42 -8.48 10.48
CA ALA A 105 -6.05 -8.62 9.18
C ALA A 105 -7.34 -7.79 9.10
N HIS A 106 -7.50 -7.01 8.03
CA HIS A 106 -8.63 -6.13 7.80
C HIS A 106 -8.76 -5.83 6.30
N GLN A 107 -9.87 -5.23 5.92
CA GLN A 107 -10.18 -4.85 4.55
C GLN A 107 -10.33 -3.34 4.42
N HIS A 108 -10.18 -2.83 3.20
CA HIS A 108 -10.32 -1.41 2.87
C HIS A 108 -11.53 -1.14 1.94
N TYR A 109 -12.59 -1.96 2.07
CA TYR A 109 -13.83 -1.68 1.33
C TYR A 109 -14.39 -0.29 1.71
N PRO A 110 -14.88 0.52 0.76
CA PRO A 110 -15.17 0.21 -0.64
C PRO A 110 -14.08 0.61 -1.66
N CYS A 111 -12.84 0.80 -1.24
CA CYS A 111 -11.75 1.09 -2.16
C CYS A 111 -11.57 -0.05 -3.18
N LEU A 112 -11.13 0.29 -4.38
CA LEU A 112 -10.87 -0.67 -5.44
C LEU A 112 -9.58 -1.45 -5.19
N TRP A 113 -8.51 -0.70 -4.86
CA TRP A 113 -7.18 -1.22 -4.59
C TRP A 113 -6.69 -0.77 -3.21
N SER A 114 -6.01 -1.68 -2.54
CA SER A 114 -5.18 -1.40 -1.37
C SER A 114 -3.72 -1.57 -1.73
N TRP A 115 -2.86 -0.84 -1.03
CA TRP A 115 -1.43 -0.92 -1.26
C TRP A 115 -0.63 -0.64 0.00
N THR A 116 0.57 -1.16 0.02
CA THR A 116 1.60 -0.76 0.97
C THR A 116 2.91 -0.52 0.23
N TYR A 117 3.67 0.43 0.72
CA TYR A 117 4.99 0.77 0.18
C TYR A 117 6.02 0.72 1.30
N CYS A 118 7.07 -0.03 1.07
CA CYS A 118 8.14 -0.19 2.06
C CYS A 118 9.17 0.92 1.92
N VAL A 119 9.15 1.89 2.82
CA VAL A 119 10.11 2.99 2.88
C VAL A 119 11.45 2.50 3.40
N SER A 120 11.44 1.69 4.47
CA SER A 120 12.64 1.15 5.10
C SER A 120 12.32 -0.19 5.75
N ALA A 121 13.01 -1.25 5.31
CA ALA A 121 12.97 -2.57 5.89
C ALA A 121 14.24 -2.85 6.68
N CYS A 122 14.11 -3.50 7.83
CA CYS A 122 15.22 -4.04 8.61
C CYS A 122 15.47 -5.51 8.25
N GLU A 123 16.66 -5.99 8.55
CA GLU A 123 16.92 -7.44 8.51
C GLU A 123 15.98 -8.16 9.50
N GLY A 124 15.23 -9.15 9.02
CA GLY A 124 14.24 -9.89 9.83
C GLY A 124 12.99 -9.09 10.19
N CYS A 125 12.64 -8.05 9.43
CA CYS A 125 11.34 -7.41 9.52
C CYS A 125 10.24 -8.42 9.20
N SER A 126 9.08 -8.30 9.89
CA SER A 126 7.94 -9.19 9.65
C SER A 126 7.36 -8.98 8.25
N PRO A 127 6.98 -10.06 7.55
CA PRO A 127 6.37 -9.98 6.23
C PRO A 127 4.95 -9.39 6.27
N LEU A 128 4.48 -8.93 5.12
CA LEU A 128 3.06 -8.72 4.87
C LEU A 128 2.40 -10.09 4.66
N VAL A 129 1.31 -10.34 5.37
CA VAL A 129 0.65 -11.66 5.39
C VAL A 129 -0.75 -11.58 4.80
N PHE A 130 -1.03 -12.42 3.80
CA PHE A 130 -2.36 -12.66 3.27
C PHE A 130 -2.86 -14.01 3.77
N PRO A 131 -3.86 -14.04 4.69
CA PRO A 131 -4.49 -15.30 5.11
C PRO A 131 -5.21 -15.97 3.94
N THR A 132 -5.07 -17.27 3.80
CA THR A 132 -5.73 -18.08 2.79
C THR A 132 -6.44 -19.27 3.44
N SER A 133 -7.32 -19.96 2.70
CA SER A 133 -7.97 -21.18 3.19
C SER A 133 -6.99 -22.33 3.43
N GLU A 134 -5.81 -22.28 2.83
CA GLU A 134 -4.78 -23.34 2.92
C GLU A 134 -3.60 -22.94 3.82
N GLY A 135 -3.67 -21.74 4.44
CA GLY A 135 -2.60 -21.22 5.28
C GLY A 135 -2.41 -19.72 5.13
N LYS A 136 -1.21 -19.29 4.77
CA LYS A 136 -0.85 -17.88 4.56
C LYS A 136 0.15 -17.71 3.44
N ASN A 137 0.03 -16.63 2.70
CA ASN A 137 1.07 -16.14 1.79
C ASN A 137 1.79 -14.98 2.47
N GLU A 138 3.11 -14.99 2.45
CA GLU A 138 3.97 -14.00 3.07
C GLU A 138 4.81 -13.31 2.00
N ILE A 139 4.91 -11.98 2.10
CA ILE A 139 5.74 -11.16 1.23
C ILE A 139 6.72 -10.41 2.12
N GLU A 140 8.00 -10.73 1.98
CA GLU A 140 9.07 -10.04 2.70
C GLU A 140 9.17 -8.58 2.24
N PRO A 141 9.33 -7.62 3.15
CA PRO A 141 9.44 -6.22 2.79
C PRO A 141 10.84 -5.90 2.24
N GLU A 142 10.87 -5.18 1.12
CA GLU A 142 12.10 -4.64 0.52
C GLU A 142 11.99 -3.12 0.36
N ASN A 143 13.10 -2.40 0.55
CA ASN A 143 13.11 -0.95 0.40
C ASN A 143 12.67 -0.53 -1.01
N GLY A 144 11.69 0.37 -1.10
CA GLY A 144 11.16 0.84 -2.38
C GLY A 144 10.12 -0.09 -3.02
N GLN A 145 9.77 -1.20 -2.37
CA GLN A 145 8.79 -2.16 -2.87
C GLN A 145 7.37 -1.64 -2.64
N LEU A 146 6.60 -1.61 -3.71
CA LEU A 146 5.16 -1.43 -3.71
C LEU A 146 4.48 -2.80 -3.80
N ILE A 147 3.53 -3.05 -2.91
CA ILE A 147 2.67 -4.23 -2.91
C ILE A 147 1.24 -3.73 -3.04
N MET A 148 0.51 -4.18 -4.08
CA MET A 148 -0.88 -3.78 -4.31
C MET A 148 -1.77 -5.01 -4.45
N TRP A 149 -3.00 -4.92 -3.95
CA TRP A 149 -4.00 -5.98 -4.02
C TRP A 149 -5.42 -5.41 -4.06
N PRO A 150 -6.41 -6.17 -4.57
CA PRO A 150 -7.81 -5.77 -4.51
C PRO A 150 -8.29 -5.59 -3.06
N SER A 151 -8.97 -4.49 -2.75
CA SER A 151 -9.28 -4.10 -1.36
C SER A 151 -10.27 -5.01 -0.61
N HIS A 152 -10.88 -5.96 -1.31
CA HIS A 152 -11.81 -6.93 -0.72
C HIS A 152 -11.15 -8.21 -0.19
N VAL A 153 -9.83 -8.27 -0.22
CA VAL A 153 -9.02 -9.44 0.20
C VAL A 153 -8.55 -9.28 1.63
#